data_117700056a11f92e72e0815495b5920e
#
_entry.id   117700056a11f92e72e0815495b5920e
#
_cell.length_a   1.000
_cell.length_b   1.000
_cell.length_c   1.000
_cell.angle_alpha   90.00
_cell.angle_beta   90.00
_cell.angle_gamma   90.00
#
_symmetry.space_group_name_H-M   'P 1'
#
loop_
_entity.id
_entity.type
_entity.pdbx_description
1 polymer ?
#
loop_
_entity_poly.entity_id
_entity_poly.type
_entity_poly.pdbx_seq_one_letter_code
_entity_poly.pdbx_strand_id
1 'polypeptide(L)'
;MKILIIISTILVSIPLIAQNNINSVLDSIEANNTTLKSLRLTADAQKLGNKTSIYLDNPEVEFNYLWGKPGNIGSRTDINIKQTFDIPTISGMKSRVANGQNTLIEFQYKADRMNILLEAKQYCIDLVYFNALKRELDVRLQHAETIAGGYKDRLDRGDANRLEYNKIQLNLASVLGELSRVEVERNALLSQLRRLNGGVDIALDEDQFVQAQLPLNFNDWYAEAEQKNPVLAYIKQEIEVGKSQVSLSKASNWPTFSTGYMSEKVVGQQYQGFTVGISIPSWENK
;
A
#
# COMPACT_ATOMS: atom_id res chain seq x y z
N MET A 1 59.25 27.79 4.96
CA MET A 1 58.05 28.19 5.68
C MET A 1 56.92 28.25 4.66
N LYS A 2 56.06 27.25 4.65
CA LYS A 2 54.80 27.21 3.85
C LYS A 2 53.64 27.36 4.80
N ILE A 3 52.97 28.49 4.73
CA ILE A 3 51.78 28.79 5.53
C ILE A 3 50.59 28.10 4.87
N LEU A 4 50.00 27.13 5.58
CA LEU A 4 48.81 26.40 5.17
C LEU A 4 47.58 27.19 5.67
N ILE A 5 46.89 27.87 4.77
CA ILE A 5 45.65 28.57 5.08
C ILE A 5 44.51 27.54 5.05
N ILE A 6 44.01 27.16 6.24
CA ILE A 6 42.81 26.32 6.39
C ILE A 6 41.60 27.27 6.30
N ILE A 7 40.92 27.27 5.16
CA ILE A 7 39.60 27.91 5.01
C ILE A 7 38.55 26.96 5.62
N SER A 8 38.16 27.28 6.85
CA SER A 8 37.00 26.62 7.49
C SER A 8 35.73 27.15 6.86
N THR A 9 35.15 26.39 5.93
CA THR A 9 33.79 26.62 5.42
C THR A 9 32.79 26.25 6.49
N ILE A 10 32.29 27.24 7.22
CA ILE A 10 31.13 27.10 8.09
C ILE A 10 29.91 26.90 7.18
N LEU A 11 29.48 25.66 7.03
CA LEU A 11 28.15 25.33 6.49
C LEU A 11 27.10 25.86 7.48
N VAL A 12 26.61 27.05 7.22
CA VAL A 12 25.39 27.56 7.84
C VAL A 12 24.28 26.72 7.25
N SER A 13 23.85 25.69 7.99
CA SER A 13 22.60 25.00 7.75
C SER A 13 21.46 25.98 8.03
N ILE A 14 21.02 26.71 7.00
CA ILE A 14 19.76 27.43 7.03
C ILE A 14 18.70 26.34 7.19
N PRO A 15 17.91 26.31 8.30
CA PRO A 15 16.74 25.46 8.33
C PRO A 15 15.86 25.95 7.16
N LEU A 16 15.75 25.16 6.10
CA LEU A 16 14.63 25.30 5.19
C LEU A 16 13.41 25.14 6.08
N ILE A 17 12.74 26.24 6.39
CA ILE A 17 11.37 26.22 6.88
C ILE A 17 10.60 25.65 5.69
N ALA A 18 10.50 24.32 5.65
CA ALA A 18 9.63 23.64 4.73
C ALA A 18 8.26 24.24 4.99
N GLN A 19 7.73 25.02 4.06
CA GLN A 19 6.35 25.38 4.08
C GLN A 19 5.61 24.04 4.16
N ASN A 20 5.01 23.77 5.34
CA ASN A 20 4.20 22.60 5.59
C ASN A 20 2.93 22.72 4.76
N ASN A 21 3.04 22.44 3.48
CA ASN A 21 1.92 22.41 2.55
C ASN A 21 1.31 21.00 2.51
N ILE A 22 0.11 20.90 1.97
CA ILE A 22 -0.61 19.63 1.85
C ILE A 22 0.28 18.53 1.23
N ASN A 23 1.11 18.86 0.24
CA ASN A 23 1.98 17.87 -0.41
C ASN A 23 3.04 17.32 0.54
N SER A 24 3.66 18.18 1.36
CA SER A 24 4.66 17.72 2.34
C SER A 24 4.03 16.82 3.43
N VAL A 25 2.78 17.08 3.79
CA VAL A 25 2.01 16.21 4.69
C VAL A 25 1.75 14.85 4.04
N LEU A 26 1.33 14.83 2.77
CA LEU A 26 1.11 13.59 2.04
C LEU A 26 2.40 12.77 1.89
N ASP A 27 3.52 13.40 1.60
CA ASP A 27 4.84 12.74 1.52
C ASP A 27 5.26 12.14 2.86
N SER A 28 5.02 12.88 3.95
CA SER A 28 5.27 12.38 5.32
C SER A 28 4.41 11.16 5.64
N ILE A 29 3.12 11.20 5.31
CA ILE A 29 2.19 10.09 5.53
C ILE A 29 2.62 8.90 4.67
N GLU A 30 2.99 9.10 3.42
CA GLU A 30 3.48 8.02 2.57
C GLU A 30 4.71 7.32 3.16
N ALA A 31 5.63 8.07 3.73
CA ALA A 31 6.84 7.53 4.35
C ALA A 31 6.58 6.82 5.69
N ASN A 32 5.62 7.30 6.49
CA ASN A 32 5.44 6.86 7.87
C ASN A 32 4.27 5.90 8.07
N ASN A 33 3.30 5.87 7.15
CA ASN A 33 2.07 5.09 7.30
C ASN A 33 2.36 3.59 7.46
N THR A 34 1.94 3.04 8.59
CA THR A 34 2.16 1.62 8.93
C THR A 34 1.32 0.67 8.06
N THR A 35 0.14 1.11 7.66
CA THR A 35 -0.74 0.32 6.76
C THR A 35 -0.10 0.19 5.38
N LEU A 36 0.46 1.28 4.81
CA LEU A 36 1.19 1.22 3.54
C LEU A 36 2.41 0.31 3.61
N LYS A 37 3.16 0.36 4.70
CA LYS A 37 4.30 -0.56 4.91
C LYS A 37 3.85 -2.02 4.97
N SER A 38 2.76 -2.30 5.68
CA SER A 38 2.19 -3.66 5.77
C SER A 38 1.69 -4.14 4.40
N LEU A 39 0.95 -3.30 3.66
CA LEU A 39 0.48 -3.61 2.31
C LEU A 39 1.64 -3.91 1.35
N ARG A 40 2.74 -3.15 1.44
CA ARG A 40 3.93 -3.39 0.63
C ARG A 40 4.57 -4.73 0.93
N LEU A 41 4.78 -5.05 2.20
CA LEU A 41 5.32 -6.34 2.62
C LEU A 41 4.42 -7.51 2.19
N THR A 42 3.10 -7.34 2.31
CA THR A 42 2.12 -8.33 1.84
C THR A 42 2.22 -8.52 0.32
N ALA A 43 2.32 -7.43 -0.44
CA ALA A 43 2.49 -7.49 -1.88
C ALA A 43 3.79 -8.22 -2.27
N ASP A 44 4.88 -7.94 -1.59
CA ASP A 44 6.17 -8.60 -1.85
C ASP A 44 6.14 -10.10 -1.48
N ALA A 45 5.48 -10.46 -0.38
CA ALA A 45 5.26 -11.86 0.02
C ALA A 45 4.41 -12.62 -1.01
N GLN A 46 3.32 -12.02 -1.49
CA GLN A 46 2.46 -12.62 -2.51
C GLN A 46 3.20 -12.83 -3.84
N LYS A 47 4.02 -11.86 -4.27
CA LYS A 47 4.87 -11.99 -5.47
C LYS A 47 5.89 -13.09 -5.34
N LEU A 48 6.46 -13.26 -4.14
CA LEU A 48 7.36 -14.37 -3.87
C LEU A 48 6.61 -15.71 -3.96
N GLY A 49 5.39 -15.78 -3.40
CA GLY A 49 4.51 -16.95 -3.50
C GLY A 49 4.19 -17.31 -4.95
N ASN A 50 3.91 -16.34 -5.81
CA ASN A 50 3.63 -16.59 -7.24
C ASN A 50 4.82 -17.21 -8.00
N LYS A 51 6.05 -16.96 -7.54
CA LYS A 51 7.25 -17.57 -8.14
C LYS A 51 7.36 -19.07 -7.83
N THR A 52 6.78 -19.55 -6.73
CA THR A 52 6.90 -20.97 -6.36
C THR A 52 6.18 -21.90 -7.35
N SER A 53 5.12 -21.40 -8.01
CA SER A 53 4.38 -22.17 -9.03
C SER A 53 5.11 -22.36 -10.36
N ILE A 54 6.26 -21.69 -10.56
CA ILE A 54 7.07 -21.75 -11.79
C ILE A 54 8.22 -22.76 -11.65
N TYR A 55 8.58 -23.14 -10.43
CA TYR A 55 9.67 -24.08 -10.20
C TYR A 55 9.30 -25.48 -10.71
N LEU A 56 10.34 -26.21 -11.11
CA LEU A 56 10.20 -27.64 -11.39
C LEU A 56 9.78 -28.37 -10.11
N ASP A 57 9.01 -29.43 -10.28
CA ASP A 57 8.70 -30.34 -9.18
C ASP A 57 9.99 -30.85 -8.55
N ASN A 58 9.99 -31.11 -7.26
CA ASN A 58 11.16 -31.64 -6.58
C ASN A 58 11.44 -33.05 -7.08
N PRO A 59 12.74 -33.45 -7.21
CA PRO A 59 13.06 -34.83 -7.50
C PRO A 59 12.55 -35.76 -6.40
N GLU A 60 11.90 -36.82 -6.82
CA GLU A 60 11.46 -37.90 -5.95
C GLU A 60 12.60 -38.89 -5.75
N VAL A 61 12.95 -39.18 -4.50
CA VAL A 61 13.92 -40.22 -4.14
C VAL A 61 13.22 -41.28 -3.34
N GLU A 62 13.17 -42.49 -3.87
CA GLU A 62 12.50 -43.62 -3.25
C GLU A 62 13.52 -44.69 -2.93
N PHE A 63 13.48 -45.23 -1.72
CA PHE A 63 14.29 -46.37 -1.26
C PHE A 63 13.35 -47.43 -0.72
N ASN A 64 13.45 -48.63 -1.33
CA ASN A 64 12.67 -49.78 -0.91
C ASN A 64 13.60 -50.90 -0.46
N TYR A 65 13.32 -51.50 0.71
CA TYR A 65 13.92 -52.71 1.19
C TYR A 65 12.85 -53.74 1.42
N LEU A 66 12.93 -54.83 0.65
CA LEU A 66 11.94 -55.91 0.69
C LEU A 66 12.62 -57.20 1.16
N TRP A 67 12.03 -57.87 2.12
CA TRP A 67 12.44 -59.19 2.57
C TRP A 67 11.54 -60.28 1.99
N GLY A 68 12.14 -61.33 1.48
CA GLY A 68 11.40 -62.41 0.87
C GLY A 68 10.86 -63.44 1.87
N LYS A 69 9.73 -64.05 1.54
CA LYS A 69 9.19 -65.25 2.20
C LYS A 69 8.97 -66.35 1.17
N PRO A 70 9.45 -67.59 1.40
CA PRO A 70 10.26 -68.07 2.55
C PRO A 70 11.65 -67.44 2.56
N GLY A 71 12.36 -67.38 3.71
CA GLY A 71 13.61 -66.65 3.91
C GLY A 71 14.78 -67.03 3.02
N ASN A 72 14.69 -68.10 2.28
CA ASN A 72 15.69 -68.54 1.30
C ASN A 72 15.67 -67.74 -0.04
N ILE A 73 14.64 -66.90 -0.29
CA ILE A 73 14.63 -66.05 -1.50
C ILE A 73 15.49 -64.78 -1.35
N GLY A 74 15.96 -64.49 -0.12
CA GLY A 74 16.83 -63.35 0.14
C GLY A 74 16.08 -62.00 0.25
N SER A 75 16.81 -60.89 0.16
CA SER A 75 16.28 -59.51 0.21
C SER A 75 16.48 -58.81 -1.12
N ARG A 76 15.64 -57.84 -1.36
CA ARG A 76 15.73 -56.90 -2.49
C ARG A 76 15.81 -55.46 -1.99
N THR A 77 16.69 -54.70 -2.59
CA THR A 77 16.85 -53.26 -2.31
C THR A 77 16.73 -52.50 -3.61
N ASP A 78 15.82 -51.53 -3.64
CA ASP A 78 15.62 -50.67 -4.80
C ASP A 78 15.90 -49.20 -4.42
N ILE A 79 16.56 -48.50 -5.30
CA ILE A 79 16.74 -47.04 -5.25
C ILE A 79 16.19 -46.48 -6.55
N ASN A 80 15.25 -45.55 -6.45
CA ASN A 80 14.69 -44.88 -7.60
C ASN A 80 14.80 -43.36 -7.39
N ILE A 81 15.36 -42.67 -8.37
CA ILE A 81 15.43 -41.18 -8.39
C ILE A 81 14.71 -40.76 -9.66
N LYS A 82 13.62 -39.97 -9.50
CA LYS A 82 12.76 -39.58 -10.62
C LYS A 82 12.56 -38.06 -10.59
N GLN A 83 12.69 -37.44 -11.74
CA GLN A 83 12.38 -36.04 -11.97
C GLN A 83 11.27 -35.92 -13.01
N THR A 84 10.21 -35.20 -12.65
CA THR A 84 9.11 -34.88 -13.56
C THR A 84 9.32 -33.51 -14.18
N PHE A 85 8.97 -33.37 -15.44
CA PHE A 85 9.08 -32.12 -16.21
C PHE A 85 7.77 -31.82 -16.91
N ASP A 86 7.35 -30.57 -16.80
CA ASP A 86 6.33 -30.04 -17.68
C ASP A 86 6.89 -29.80 -19.10
N ILE A 87 6.02 -29.83 -20.09
CA ILE A 87 6.40 -29.37 -21.43
C ILE A 87 6.83 -27.90 -21.33
N PRO A 88 7.93 -27.47 -21.99
CA PRO A 88 8.42 -26.08 -21.89
C PRO A 88 7.36 -24.99 -22.14
N THR A 89 6.38 -25.30 -22.99
CA THR A 89 5.23 -24.39 -23.25
C THR A 89 4.37 -24.17 -22.02
N ILE A 90 4.14 -25.22 -21.19
CA ILE A 90 3.38 -25.12 -19.93
C ILE A 90 4.13 -24.27 -18.92
N SER A 91 5.43 -24.46 -18.76
CA SER A 91 6.28 -23.65 -17.90
C SER A 91 6.24 -22.17 -18.31
N GLY A 92 6.24 -21.88 -19.60
CA GLY A 92 6.06 -20.53 -20.14
C GLY A 92 4.68 -19.94 -19.83
N MET A 93 3.62 -20.74 -19.88
CA MET A 93 2.25 -20.31 -19.50
C MET A 93 2.14 -20.07 -17.99
N LYS A 94 2.71 -20.94 -17.14
CA LYS A 94 2.79 -20.75 -15.68
C LYS A 94 3.50 -19.43 -15.36
N SER A 95 4.63 -19.16 -16.01
CA SER A 95 5.37 -17.90 -15.85
C SER A 95 4.55 -16.67 -16.28
N ARG A 96 3.79 -16.77 -17.37
CA ARG A 96 2.91 -15.66 -17.82
C ARG A 96 1.80 -15.37 -16.80
N VAL A 97 1.16 -16.39 -16.26
CA VAL A 97 0.13 -16.23 -15.21
C VAL A 97 0.74 -15.62 -13.97
N ALA A 98 1.86 -16.13 -13.48
CA ALA A 98 2.54 -15.60 -12.29
C ALA A 98 2.98 -14.15 -12.46
N ASN A 99 3.53 -13.78 -13.62
CA ASN A 99 3.89 -12.39 -13.92
C ASN A 99 2.66 -11.48 -14.02
N GLY A 100 1.56 -11.98 -14.61
CA GLY A 100 0.30 -11.27 -14.64
C GLY A 100 -0.27 -11.02 -13.24
N GLN A 101 -0.24 -12.02 -12.38
CA GLN A 101 -0.63 -11.91 -10.96
C GLN A 101 0.26 -10.93 -10.19
N ASN A 102 1.57 -10.94 -10.44
CA ASN A 102 2.49 -9.97 -9.84
C ASN A 102 2.16 -8.52 -10.25
N THR A 103 1.74 -8.32 -11.50
CA THR A 103 1.28 -7.01 -11.98
C THR A 103 -0.05 -6.60 -11.32
N LEU A 104 -0.98 -7.55 -11.12
CA LEU A 104 -2.22 -7.33 -10.37
C LEU A 104 -1.95 -6.84 -8.95
N ILE A 105 -1.03 -7.51 -8.24
CA ILE A 105 -0.63 -7.15 -6.88
C ILE A 105 -0.09 -5.72 -6.83
N GLU A 106 0.71 -5.31 -7.84
CA GLU A 106 1.21 -3.92 -7.91
C GLU A 106 0.09 -2.90 -8.15
N PHE A 107 -0.88 -3.21 -9.02
CA PHE A 107 -2.01 -2.30 -9.24
C PHE A 107 -2.91 -2.22 -8.00
N GLN A 108 -3.13 -3.32 -7.30
CA GLN A 108 -3.85 -3.32 -6.03
C GLN A 108 -3.15 -2.43 -4.99
N TYR A 109 -1.85 -2.61 -4.81
CA TYR A 109 -1.07 -1.77 -3.90
C TYR A 109 -1.17 -0.27 -4.26
N LYS A 110 -1.10 0.06 -5.57
CA LYS A 110 -1.24 1.45 -6.03
C LYS A 110 -2.65 2.00 -5.76
N ALA A 111 -3.69 1.18 -5.90
CA ALA A 111 -5.06 1.59 -5.59
C ALA A 111 -5.24 1.83 -4.09
N ASP A 112 -4.74 0.95 -3.24
CA ASP A 112 -4.80 1.10 -1.79
C ASP A 112 -4.00 2.32 -1.31
N ARG A 113 -2.81 2.54 -1.87
CA ARG A 113 -2.01 3.74 -1.64
C ARG A 113 -2.77 5.01 -2.02
N MET A 114 -3.39 5.01 -3.20
CA MET A 114 -4.18 6.15 -3.67
C MET A 114 -5.32 6.48 -2.70
N ASN A 115 -6.04 5.46 -2.21
CA ASN A 115 -7.15 5.65 -1.27
C ASN A 115 -6.69 6.24 0.06
N ILE A 116 -5.57 5.75 0.63
CA ILE A 116 -5.01 6.29 1.88
C ILE A 116 -4.56 7.75 1.70
N LEU A 117 -3.90 8.07 0.59
CA LEU A 117 -3.46 9.45 0.33
C LEU A 117 -4.64 10.37 -0.01
N LEU A 118 -5.71 9.85 -0.61
CA LEU A 118 -6.95 10.61 -0.84
C LEU A 118 -7.64 10.94 0.48
N GLU A 119 -7.77 9.98 1.40
CA GLU A 119 -8.29 10.21 2.75
C GLU A 119 -7.46 11.28 3.48
N ALA A 120 -6.13 11.16 3.45
CA ALA A 120 -5.23 12.14 4.05
C ALA A 120 -5.40 13.54 3.44
N LYS A 121 -5.51 13.62 2.11
CA LYS A 121 -5.73 14.89 1.40
C LYS A 121 -7.06 15.54 1.78
N GLN A 122 -8.11 14.75 1.96
CA GLN A 122 -9.39 15.24 2.42
C GLN A 122 -9.27 15.88 3.81
N TYR A 123 -8.63 15.19 4.77
CA TYR A 123 -8.39 15.78 6.10
C TYR A 123 -7.54 17.05 6.06
N CYS A 124 -6.55 17.11 5.15
CA CYS A 124 -5.77 18.35 4.97
C CYS A 124 -6.65 19.51 4.46
N ILE A 125 -7.51 19.25 3.47
CA ILE A 125 -8.42 20.28 2.92
C ILE A 125 -9.38 20.76 3.99
N ASP A 126 -9.96 19.86 4.77
CA ASP A 126 -10.86 20.21 5.87
C ASP A 126 -10.14 21.02 6.95
N LEU A 127 -8.87 20.65 7.25
CA LEU A 127 -8.04 21.39 8.20
C LEU A 127 -7.74 22.82 7.73
N VAL A 128 -7.42 23.02 6.45
CA VAL A 128 -7.23 24.36 5.84
C VAL A 128 -8.50 25.20 6.01
N TYR A 129 -9.68 24.61 5.78
CA TYR A 129 -10.96 25.30 6.02
C TYR A 129 -11.11 25.74 7.48
N PHE A 130 -10.88 24.84 8.44
CA PHE A 130 -11.01 25.17 9.86
C PHE A 130 -9.92 26.12 10.34
N ASN A 131 -8.73 26.12 9.76
CA ASN A 131 -7.70 27.13 10.03
C ASN A 131 -8.16 28.53 9.59
N ALA A 132 -8.73 28.63 8.37
CA ALA A 132 -9.29 29.88 7.87
C ALA A 132 -10.44 30.39 8.75
N LEU A 133 -11.35 29.49 9.14
CA LEU A 133 -12.48 29.79 9.99
C LEU A 133 -12.03 30.24 11.40
N LYS A 134 -11.03 29.56 11.98
CA LYS A 134 -10.43 29.95 13.26
C LYS A 134 -9.88 31.39 13.20
N ARG A 135 -9.09 31.68 12.16
CA ARG A 135 -8.51 33.03 11.99
C ARG A 135 -9.60 34.11 11.93
N GLU A 136 -10.67 33.85 11.19
CA GLU A 136 -11.80 34.78 11.11
C GLU A 136 -12.51 34.96 12.48
N LEU A 137 -12.70 33.87 13.22
CA LEU A 137 -13.31 33.90 14.54
C LEU A 137 -12.41 34.58 15.57
N ASP A 138 -11.09 34.42 15.49
CA ASP A 138 -10.13 35.14 16.35
C ASP A 138 -10.25 36.67 16.16
N VAL A 139 -10.38 37.13 14.91
CA VAL A 139 -10.62 38.55 14.60
C VAL A 139 -11.97 39.01 15.16
N ARG A 140 -13.03 38.21 14.99
CA ARG A 140 -14.37 38.53 15.55
C ARG A 140 -14.36 38.55 17.07
N LEU A 141 -13.62 37.63 17.70
CA LEU A 141 -13.46 37.60 19.15
C LEU A 141 -12.81 38.88 19.66
N GLN A 142 -11.71 39.32 19.07
CA GLN A 142 -11.02 40.54 19.41
C GLN A 142 -11.96 41.77 19.33
N HIS A 143 -12.77 41.84 18.26
CA HIS A 143 -13.78 42.91 18.12
C HIS A 143 -14.87 42.82 19.20
N ALA A 144 -15.40 41.62 19.45
CA ALA A 144 -16.43 41.41 20.46
C ALA A 144 -15.93 41.73 21.87
N GLU A 145 -14.70 41.40 22.23
CA GLU A 145 -14.06 41.74 23.49
C GLU A 145 -13.88 43.26 23.64
N THR A 146 -13.43 43.95 22.59
CA THR A 146 -13.28 45.39 22.56
C THR A 146 -14.63 46.11 22.81
N ILE A 147 -15.69 45.63 22.13
CA ILE A 147 -17.04 46.16 22.29
C ILE A 147 -17.58 45.88 23.71
N ALA A 148 -17.38 44.66 24.22
CA ALA A 148 -17.82 44.25 25.55
C ALA A 148 -17.14 45.09 26.65
N GLY A 149 -15.83 45.35 26.51
CA GLY A 149 -15.08 46.26 27.41
C GLY A 149 -15.64 47.67 27.39
N GLY A 150 -15.84 48.26 26.21
CA GLY A 150 -16.41 49.61 26.08
C GLY A 150 -17.82 49.73 26.65
N TYR A 151 -18.69 48.73 26.51
CA TYR A 151 -20.02 48.72 27.11
C TYR A 151 -19.97 48.50 28.60
N LYS A 152 -19.04 47.76 29.15
CA LYS A 152 -18.80 47.64 30.56
C LYS A 152 -18.46 49.01 31.19
N ASP A 153 -17.52 49.75 30.61
CA ASP A 153 -17.12 51.08 31.06
C ASP A 153 -18.28 52.10 31.03
N ARG A 154 -19.13 52.00 29.98
CA ARG A 154 -20.35 52.82 29.87
C ARG A 154 -21.40 52.50 30.94
N LEU A 155 -21.60 51.18 31.18
CA LEU A 155 -22.52 50.73 32.24
C LEU A 155 -22.07 51.22 33.63
N ASP A 156 -20.75 51.09 33.91
CA ASP A 156 -20.17 51.52 35.18
C ASP A 156 -20.29 53.06 35.40
N ARG A 157 -20.34 53.86 34.31
CA ARG A 157 -20.57 55.29 34.33
C ARG A 157 -22.06 55.68 34.29
N GLY A 158 -22.96 54.71 34.13
CA GLY A 158 -24.39 54.95 33.99
C GLY A 158 -24.86 55.41 32.58
N ASP A 159 -23.97 55.33 31.55
CA ASP A 159 -24.22 55.74 30.16
C ASP A 159 -24.80 54.63 29.29
N ALA A 160 -24.94 53.41 29.81
CA ALA A 160 -25.56 52.25 29.12
C ALA A 160 -26.50 51.51 30.07
N ASN A 161 -27.53 50.85 29.51
CA ASN A 161 -28.42 50.05 30.32
C ASN A 161 -27.95 48.59 30.41
N ARG A 162 -28.42 47.88 31.42
CA ARG A 162 -28.03 46.49 31.70
C ARG A 162 -28.47 45.54 30.59
N LEU A 163 -29.57 45.82 29.88
CA LEU A 163 -30.05 44.98 28.79
C LEU A 163 -29.10 45.03 27.59
N GLU A 164 -28.58 46.20 27.25
CA GLU A 164 -27.60 46.38 26.17
C GLU A 164 -26.30 45.63 26.49
N TYR A 165 -25.79 45.81 27.72
CA TYR A 165 -24.61 45.09 28.17
C TYR A 165 -24.80 43.57 28.09
N ASN A 166 -25.93 43.03 28.57
CA ASN A 166 -26.22 41.60 28.51
C ASN A 166 -26.30 41.08 27.08
N LYS A 167 -26.83 41.85 26.11
CA LYS A 167 -26.81 41.46 24.67
C LYS A 167 -25.38 41.34 24.12
N ILE A 168 -24.51 42.27 24.53
CA ILE A 168 -23.10 42.22 24.09
C ILE A 168 -22.38 41.02 24.72
N GLN A 169 -22.61 40.72 25.99
CA GLN A 169 -22.06 39.53 26.65
C GLN A 169 -22.56 38.24 26.03
N LEU A 170 -23.83 38.17 25.61
CA LEU A 170 -24.37 37.02 24.89
C LEU A 170 -23.68 36.82 23.51
N ASN A 171 -23.45 37.92 22.79
CA ASN A 171 -22.71 37.86 21.52
C ASN A 171 -21.28 37.36 21.71
N LEU A 172 -20.54 37.90 22.71
CA LEU A 172 -19.20 37.44 23.06
C LEU A 172 -19.18 35.93 23.40
N ALA A 173 -20.14 35.48 24.22
CA ALA A 173 -20.27 34.08 24.60
C ALA A 173 -20.56 33.19 23.37
N SER A 174 -21.36 33.69 22.40
CA SER A 174 -21.62 32.98 21.15
C SER A 174 -20.33 32.78 20.29
N VAL A 175 -19.53 33.85 20.13
CA VAL A 175 -18.27 33.79 19.38
C VAL A 175 -17.27 32.85 20.05
N LEU A 176 -17.16 32.88 21.38
CA LEU A 176 -16.33 31.96 22.16
C LEU A 176 -16.77 30.49 21.96
N GLY A 177 -18.09 30.25 21.95
CA GLY A 177 -18.64 28.91 21.72
C GLY A 177 -18.33 28.40 20.31
N GLU A 178 -18.43 29.26 19.29
CA GLU A 178 -18.08 28.91 17.92
C GLU A 178 -16.58 28.63 17.78
N LEU A 179 -15.72 29.44 18.40
CA LEU A 179 -14.27 29.23 18.37
C LEU A 179 -13.88 27.89 19.03
N SER A 180 -14.47 27.61 20.20
CA SER A 180 -14.23 26.34 20.90
C SER A 180 -14.63 25.14 20.05
N ARG A 181 -15.76 25.18 19.34
CA ARG A 181 -16.19 24.13 18.41
C ARG A 181 -15.19 23.96 17.28
N VAL A 182 -14.72 25.03 16.66
CA VAL A 182 -13.73 24.98 15.59
C VAL A 182 -12.41 24.37 16.06
N GLU A 183 -11.96 24.67 17.28
CA GLU A 183 -10.74 24.09 17.86
C GLU A 183 -10.88 22.58 18.11
N VAL A 184 -12.05 22.11 18.53
CA VAL A 184 -12.32 20.67 18.68
C VAL A 184 -12.24 19.96 17.33
N GLU A 185 -12.86 20.50 16.27
CA GLU A 185 -12.80 19.92 14.92
C GLU A 185 -11.36 19.89 14.37
N ARG A 186 -10.61 20.98 14.54
CA ARG A 186 -9.20 21.03 14.14
C ARG A 186 -8.37 19.94 14.84
N ASN A 187 -8.53 19.79 16.14
CA ASN A 187 -7.81 18.79 16.92
C ASN A 187 -8.20 17.35 16.51
N ALA A 188 -9.46 17.13 16.16
CA ALA A 188 -9.93 15.85 15.64
C ALA A 188 -9.23 15.51 14.30
N LEU A 189 -9.17 16.47 13.36
CA LEU A 189 -8.49 16.30 12.06
C LEU A 189 -6.99 16.06 12.22
N LEU A 190 -6.32 16.83 13.08
CA LEU A 190 -4.90 16.63 13.40
C LEU A 190 -4.65 15.22 13.99
N SER A 191 -5.56 14.73 14.82
CA SER A 191 -5.48 13.37 15.37
C SER A 191 -5.64 12.30 14.29
N GLN A 192 -6.52 12.50 13.30
CA GLN A 192 -6.67 11.60 12.16
C GLN A 192 -5.40 11.62 11.28
N LEU A 193 -4.86 12.79 10.97
CA LEU A 193 -3.62 12.93 10.22
C LEU A 193 -2.44 12.27 10.95
N ARG A 194 -2.33 12.46 12.28
CA ARG A 194 -1.33 11.79 13.10
C ARG A 194 -1.47 10.26 13.04
N ARG A 195 -2.69 9.74 13.10
CA ARG A 195 -2.97 8.29 12.95
C ARG A 195 -2.46 7.79 11.59
N LEU A 196 -2.77 8.50 10.50
CA LEU A 196 -2.29 8.14 9.16
C LEU A 196 -0.78 8.27 9.02
N ASN A 197 -0.15 9.19 9.77
CA ASN A 197 1.29 9.43 9.76
C ASN A 197 2.06 8.50 10.74
N GLY A 198 1.51 7.35 11.08
CA GLY A 198 2.17 6.38 11.95
C GLY A 198 2.40 6.86 13.39
N GLY A 199 1.62 7.81 13.87
CA GLY A 199 1.70 8.38 15.21
C GLY A 199 2.60 9.62 15.33
N VAL A 200 3.25 10.04 14.24
CA VAL A 200 4.06 11.28 14.19
C VAL A 200 3.15 12.48 14.01
N ASP A 201 3.35 13.50 14.82
CA ASP A 201 2.56 14.74 14.74
C ASP A 201 2.76 15.46 13.39
N ILE A 202 1.68 16.07 12.91
CA ILE A 202 1.65 16.88 11.70
C ILE A 202 1.29 18.32 12.09
N ALA A 203 2.02 19.26 11.54
CA ALA A 203 1.68 20.69 11.58
C ALA A 203 1.26 21.11 10.16
N LEU A 204 0.05 21.66 10.03
CA LEU A 204 -0.47 22.25 8.81
C LEU A 204 -1.23 23.52 9.19
N ASP A 205 -0.58 24.68 8.96
CA ASP A 205 -1.10 25.99 9.35
C ASP A 205 -1.65 26.79 8.14
N GLU A 206 -1.69 26.15 6.96
CA GLU A 206 -2.32 26.77 5.78
C GLU A 206 -3.79 27.08 6.06
N ASP A 207 -4.21 28.29 5.66
CA ASP A 207 -5.56 28.81 5.80
C ASP A 207 -6.13 29.34 4.47
N GLN A 208 -5.45 29.03 3.36
CA GLN A 208 -5.86 29.41 2.02
C GLN A 208 -5.82 28.20 1.10
N PHE A 209 -6.87 28.07 0.28
CA PHE A 209 -6.89 27.02 -0.74
C PHE A 209 -6.07 27.44 -1.96
N VAL A 210 -5.24 26.51 -2.43
CA VAL A 210 -4.61 26.65 -3.75
C VAL A 210 -5.69 26.54 -4.81
N GLN A 211 -5.77 27.53 -5.68
CA GLN A 211 -6.74 27.52 -6.78
C GLN A 211 -6.44 26.36 -7.74
N ALA A 212 -7.36 25.43 -7.84
CA ALA A 212 -7.25 24.32 -8.80
C ALA A 212 -7.44 24.85 -10.21
N GLN A 213 -6.48 24.56 -11.10
CA GLN A 213 -6.65 24.82 -12.53
C GLN A 213 -7.59 23.76 -13.11
N LEU A 214 -8.73 24.22 -13.60
CA LEU A 214 -9.64 23.33 -14.30
C LEU A 214 -9.07 22.99 -15.70
N PRO A 215 -9.15 21.73 -16.15
CA PRO A 215 -8.71 21.37 -17.47
C PRO A 215 -9.55 22.08 -18.54
N LEU A 216 -8.89 22.57 -19.59
CA LEU A 216 -9.54 23.28 -20.69
C LEU A 216 -10.46 22.37 -21.53
N ASN A 217 -10.11 21.09 -21.62
CA ASN A 217 -10.86 20.08 -22.34
C ASN A 217 -11.14 18.87 -21.44
N PHE A 218 -12.41 18.60 -21.20
CA PHE A 218 -12.84 17.46 -20.38
C PHE A 218 -12.44 16.12 -20.97
N ASN A 219 -12.51 15.94 -22.28
CA ASN A 219 -12.22 14.65 -22.91
C ASN A 219 -10.73 14.29 -22.79
N ASP A 220 -9.83 15.27 -22.93
CA ASP A 220 -8.40 15.05 -22.78
C ASP A 220 -8.06 14.71 -21.33
N TRP A 221 -8.63 15.45 -20.39
CA TRP A 221 -8.49 15.17 -18.98
C TRP A 221 -9.04 13.79 -18.61
N TYR A 222 -10.22 13.43 -19.11
CA TYR A 222 -10.82 12.13 -18.84
C TYR A 222 -9.97 10.98 -19.36
N ALA A 223 -9.45 11.11 -20.59
CA ALA A 223 -8.56 10.11 -21.17
C ALA A 223 -7.28 9.93 -20.36
N GLU A 224 -6.69 11.02 -19.88
CA GLU A 224 -5.52 10.98 -18.99
C GLU A 224 -5.85 10.35 -17.62
N ALA A 225 -6.97 10.74 -17.01
CA ALA A 225 -7.44 10.20 -15.74
C ALA A 225 -7.72 8.70 -15.85
N GLU A 226 -8.36 8.25 -16.94
CA GLU A 226 -8.60 6.83 -17.20
C GLU A 226 -7.30 6.03 -17.29
N GLN A 227 -6.30 6.54 -17.99
CA GLN A 227 -5.00 5.87 -18.13
C GLN A 227 -4.23 5.78 -16.80
N LYS A 228 -4.34 6.81 -15.96
CA LYS A 228 -3.64 6.89 -14.68
C LYS A 228 -4.38 6.21 -13.53
N ASN A 229 -5.63 5.80 -13.73
CA ASN A 229 -6.44 5.21 -12.67
C ASN A 229 -5.98 3.76 -12.37
N PRO A 230 -5.41 3.49 -11.17
CA PRO A 230 -4.90 2.17 -10.83
C PRO A 230 -6.00 1.12 -10.67
N VAL A 231 -7.23 1.51 -10.35
CA VAL A 231 -8.37 0.58 -10.24
C VAL A 231 -8.76 0.07 -11.62
N LEU A 232 -8.81 0.93 -12.63
CA LEU A 232 -9.07 0.50 -14.00
C LEU A 232 -7.94 -0.34 -14.57
N ALA A 233 -6.69 -0.01 -14.26
CA ALA A 233 -5.54 -0.81 -14.63
C ALA A 233 -5.61 -2.21 -13.99
N TYR A 234 -6.02 -2.30 -12.73
CA TYR A 234 -6.25 -3.57 -12.03
C TYR A 234 -7.29 -4.43 -12.77
N ILE A 235 -8.48 -3.88 -13.08
CA ILE A 235 -9.55 -4.62 -13.75
C ILE A 235 -9.12 -5.10 -15.15
N LYS A 236 -8.45 -4.24 -15.92
CA LYS A 236 -7.93 -4.62 -17.24
C LYS A 236 -6.92 -5.76 -17.14
N GLN A 237 -6.03 -5.70 -16.15
CA GLN A 237 -5.04 -6.75 -15.89
C GLN A 237 -5.68 -8.05 -15.40
N GLU A 238 -6.73 -7.99 -14.59
CA GLU A 238 -7.46 -9.17 -14.10
C GLU A 238 -8.05 -9.98 -15.27
N ILE A 239 -8.62 -9.29 -16.27
CA ILE A 239 -9.10 -9.93 -17.49
C ILE A 239 -7.96 -10.65 -18.23
N GLU A 240 -6.79 -10.06 -18.36
CA GLU A 240 -5.64 -10.66 -19.03
C GLU A 240 -5.07 -11.86 -18.26
N VAL A 241 -5.04 -11.79 -16.93
CA VAL A 241 -4.68 -12.93 -16.08
C VAL A 241 -5.70 -14.06 -16.25
N GLY A 242 -7.00 -13.74 -16.24
CA GLY A 242 -8.06 -14.72 -16.48
C GLY A 242 -7.92 -15.45 -17.82
N LYS A 243 -7.65 -14.73 -18.92
CA LYS A 243 -7.38 -15.34 -20.23
C LYS A 243 -6.15 -16.25 -20.21
N SER A 244 -5.09 -15.81 -19.53
CA SER A 244 -3.86 -16.60 -19.37
C SER A 244 -4.10 -17.85 -18.54
N GLN A 245 -4.92 -17.76 -17.49
CA GLN A 245 -5.29 -18.88 -16.63
C GLN A 245 -6.14 -19.92 -17.40
N VAL A 246 -7.09 -19.48 -18.23
CA VAL A 246 -7.86 -20.37 -19.11
C VAL A 246 -6.94 -21.12 -20.07
N SER A 247 -5.97 -20.42 -20.66
CA SER A 247 -4.99 -21.04 -21.56
C SER A 247 -4.12 -22.06 -20.83
N LEU A 248 -3.66 -21.76 -19.62
CA LEU A 248 -2.89 -22.68 -18.79
C LEU A 248 -3.73 -23.90 -18.39
N SER A 249 -4.98 -23.70 -17.96
CA SER A 249 -5.88 -24.83 -17.59
C SER A 249 -6.12 -25.78 -18.75
N LYS A 250 -6.28 -25.26 -19.97
CA LYS A 250 -6.37 -26.12 -21.18
C LYS A 250 -5.09 -26.90 -21.44
N ALA A 251 -3.92 -26.27 -21.21
CA ALA A 251 -2.63 -26.92 -21.40
C ALA A 251 -2.30 -27.95 -20.31
N SER A 252 -2.90 -27.84 -19.13
CA SER A 252 -2.74 -28.82 -18.02
C SER A 252 -3.24 -30.22 -18.38
N ASN A 253 -4.04 -30.36 -19.44
CA ASN A 253 -4.48 -31.65 -19.99
C ASN A 253 -3.42 -32.29 -20.92
N TRP A 254 -2.26 -31.67 -21.07
CA TRP A 254 -1.17 -32.25 -21.89
C TRP A 254 -0.33 -33.22 -21.07
N PRO A 255 0.30 -34.23 -21.73
CA PRO A 255 1.15 -35.20 -21.05
C PRO A 255 2.33 -34.54 -20.34
N THR A 256 2.71 -35.05 -19.17
CA THR A 256 3.95 -34.70 -18.50
C THR A 256 5.01 -35.80 -18.74
N PHE A 257 6.29 -35.43 -18.71
CA PHE A 257 7.40 -36.31 -18.92
C PHE A 257 8.18 -36.51 -17.62
N SER A 258 8.73 -37.70 -17.43
CA SER A 258 9.64 -37.98 -16.35
C SER A 258 10.87 -38.70 -16.84
N THR A 259 12.00 -38.43 -16.19
CA THR A 259 13.23 -39.21 -16.35
C THR A 259 13.79 -39.54 -14.99
N GLY A 260 14.51 -40.62 -14.90
CA GLY A 260 15.06 -41.06 -13.63
C GLY A 260 16.20 -42.07 -13.78
N TYR A 261 16.73 -42.41 -12.62
CA TYR A 261 17.68 -43.50 -12.47
C TYR A 261 17.11 -44.54 -11.50
N MET A 262 17.22 -45.81 -11.85
CA MET A 262 16.76 -46.91 -11.02
C MET A 262 17.91 -47.90 -10.82
N SER A 263 18.09 -48.34 -9.58
CA SER A 263 19.01 -49.42 -9.22
C SER A 263 18.27 -50.44 -8.37
N GLU A 264 18.35 -51.69 -8.76
CA GLU A 264 17.74 -52.84 -8.09
C GLU A 264 18.83 -53.85 -7.74
N LYS A 265 18.88 -54.28 -6.50
CA LYS A 265 19.80 -55.30 -6.02
C LYS A 265 19.01 -56.47 -5.44
N VAL A 266 19.17 -57.65 -6.05
CA VAL A 266 18.47 -58.89 -5.67
C VAL A 266 19.50 -60.00 -5.49
N VAL A 267 19.61 -60.58 -4.29
CA VAL A 267 20.45 -61.77 -3.97
C VAL A 267 21.88 -61.68 -4.56
N GLY A 268 22.54 -60.53 -4.39
CA GLY A 268 23.91 -60.31 -4.86
C GLY A 268 24.05 -59.89 -6.32
N GLN A 269 22.97 -59.87 -7.11
CA GLN A 269 22.95 -59.32 -8.46
C GLN A 269 22.43 -57.90 -8.42
N GLN A 270 22.98 -57.00 -9.26
CA GLN A 270 22.56 -55.61 -9.35
C GLN A 270 22.18 -55.24 -10.78
N TYR A 271 21.00 -54.66 -10.91
CA TYR A 271 20.52 -54.08 -12.16
C TYR A 271 20.46 -52.56 -11.96
N GLN A 272 20.83 -51.81 -12.98
CA GLN A 272 20.77 -50.35 -12.94
C GLN A 272 20.50 -49.79 -14.33
N GLY A 273 19.78 -48.68 -14.39
CA GLY A 273 19.42 -48.10 -15.69
C GLY A 273 18.70 -46.77 -15.55
N PHE A 274 18.44 -46.19 -16.71
CA PHE A 274 17.63 -44.97 -16.81
C PHE A 274 16.18 -45.33 -17.08
N THR A 275 15.27 -44.56 -16.47
CA THR A 275 13.84 -44.67 -16.70
C THR A 275 13.33 -43.42 -17.42
N VAL A 276 12.41 -43.59 -18.36
CA VAL A 276 11.68 -42.51 -19.04
C VAL A 276 10.21 -42.86 -18.94
N GLY A 277 9.40 -41.87 -18.50
CA GLY A 277 7.97 -42.04 -18.32
C GLY A 277 7.18 -40.91 -18.95
N ILE A 278 5.95 -41.22 -19.34
CA ILE A 278 4.96 -40.27 -19.82
C ILE A 278 3.70 -40.46 -18.96
N SER A 279 3.19 -39.38 -18.35
CA SER A 279 1.92 -39.40 -17.67
C SER A 279 0.87 -38.72 -18.55
N ILE A 280 -0.18 -39.47 -18.90
CA ILE A 280 -1.28 -38.99 -19.75
C ILE A 280 -2.50 -38.79 -18.86
N PRO A 281 -3.05 -37.55 -18.72
CA PRO A 281 -4.18 -37.24 -17.89
C PRO A 281 -5.49 -37.74 -18.54
N SER A 282 -5.78 -39.04 -18.42
CA SER A 282 -6.94 -39.68 -19.05
C SER A 282 -8.28 -39.43 -18.28
N TRP A 283 -8.21 -39.01 -17.01
CA TRP A 283 -9.33 -38.94 -16.10
C TRP A 283 -9.62 -37.51 -15.58
N GLU A 284 -8.79 -36.53 -15.89
CA GLU A 284 -8.95 -35.15 -15.51
C GLU A 284 -9.69 -34.33 -16.59
N ASN A 285 -10.90 -34.74 -16.92
CA ASN A 285 -11.83 -33.88 -17.69
C ASN A 285 -12.38 -32.80 -16.75
N LYS A 286 -11.70 -31.65 -16.66
CA LYS A 286 -12.22 -30.43 -16.04
C LYS A 286 -12.72 -29.46 -17.10
#